data_856821527eacc5511575ed4b288f734a
#
_entry.id   856821527eacc5511575ed4b288f734a
#
_cell.length_a   1.000
_cell.length_b   1.000
_cell.length_c   1.000
_cell.angle_alpha   90.00
_cell.angle_beta   90.00
_cell.angle_gamma   90.00
#
_symmetry.space_group_name_H-M   'P 1'
#
loop_
_entity.id
_entity.type
_entity.pdbx_description
1 polymer ?
#
loop_
_entity_poly.entity_id
_entity_poly.type
_entity_poly.pdbx_seq_one_letter_code
_entity_poly.pdbx_strand_id
1 'polypeptide(L)'
;MNKTFFKNMVLAALMTLPVLAKAQTTFAGITAEQNAKNTPEGWTAVELPQLPAITSANTFNITNYGASTSAADNTKAIQSALDAVPTTGGMVIIPAGTWMFGSTDQMTSTTEVLSIKSKTVLHLCKGATLKLVEYGTAPNNKTLFIGCKNKNQSDIVIEGEGETSIIDGQGARWWKARDNKETFNPGAMIRFEKGSRFLIRYLKVQNTPGVNITLSNSNGASNGTVHDVTIYNPSSETKTEQPSHNTDGISIWGHHMNIYNCNISTGDDNVVCDDDAQYIHVWNCDFGTGHGASIGSFTNNIKHVWF
;
A
#
# COMPACT_ATOMS: atom_id res chain seq x y z
N MET A 1 33.81 38.38 65.54
CA MET A 1 32.71 38.57 64.64
C MET A 1 33.19 38.21 63.20
N ASN A 2 33.05 36.98 62.81
CA ASN A 2 33.46 36.53 61.50
C ASN A 2 32.19 36.15 60.70
N LYS A 3 31.94 36.85 59.59
CA LYS A 3 30.86 36.52 58.62
C LYS A 3 31.47 35.67 57.55
N THR A 4 31.04 34.41 57.53
CA THR A 4 31.39 33.46 56.48
C THR A 4 30.38 33.58 55.35
N PHE A 5 30.87 33.95 54.16
CA PHE A 5 30.08 33.98 52.92
C PHE A 5 29.94 32.56 52.38
N PHE A 6 28.69 32.04 52.30
CA PHE A 6 28.39 30.85 51.58
C PHE A 6 28.19 31.21 50.08
N LYS A 7 29.06 30.74 49.20
CA LYS A 7 28.88 30.76 47.75
C LYS A 7 27.99 29.60 47.37
N ASN A 8 26.81 29.90 46.91
CA ASN A 8 25.93 28.91 46.26
C ASN A 8 26.49 28.55 44.86
N MET A 9 27.05 27.39 44.75
CA MET A 9 27.42 26.76 43.48
C MET A 9 26.18 26.04 42.94
N VAL A 10 25.50 26.65 41.95
CA VAL A 10 24.42 25.98 41.20
C VAL A 10 25.08 25.02 40.21
N LEU A 11 25.01 23.72 40.53
CA LEU A 11 25.44 22.66 39.65
C LEU A 11 24.33 22.43 38.60
N ALA A 12 24.51 22.98 37.40
CA ALA A 12 23.64 22.67 36.27
C ALA A 12 23.91 21.23 35.83
N ALA A 13 23.04 20.31 36.23
CA ALA A 13 23.04 18.96 35.71
C ALA A 13 22.57 19.02 34.26
N LEU A 14 23.49 18.88 33.31
CA LEU A 14 23.15 18.57 31.90
C LEU A 14 22.51 17.20 31.89
N MET A 15 21.17 17.14 31.82
CA MET A 15 20.46 15.91 31.45
C MET A 15 20.73 15.67 29.99
N THR A 16 21.68 14.81 29.69
CA THR A 16 21.78 14.18 28.38
C THR A 16 20.59 13.23 28.24
N LEU A 17 19.56 13.68 27.55
CA LEU A 17 18.48 12.78 27.08
C LEU A 17 19.15 11.67 26.26
N PRO A 18 18.89 10.39 26.55
CA PRO A 18 19.37 9.33 25.69
C PRO A 18 18.73 9.56 24.32
N VAL A 19 19.56 9.83 23.33
CA VAL A 19 19.17 9.70 21.93
C VAL A 19 18.83 8.22 21.77
N LEU A 20 17.55 7.89 21.84
CA LEU A 20 17.05 6.60 21.42
C LEU A 20 17.51 6.45 19.97
N ALA A 21 18.56 5.68 19.77
CA ALA A 21 18.94 5.22 18.45
C ALA A 21 17.68 4.53 17.89
N LYS A 22 16.98 5.20 16.95
CA LYS A 22 15.87 4.60 16.23
C LYS A 22 16.43 3.33 15.63
N ALA A 23 15.83 2.19 15.97
CA ALA A 23 16.16 0.94 15.33
C ALA A 23 16.09 1.21 13.82
N GLN A 24 17.20 1.01 13.14
CA GLN A 24 17.28 1.24 11.70
C GLN A 24 16.40 0.17 11.08
N THR A 25 15.30 0.58 10.48
CA THR A 25 14.43 -0.33 9.73
C THR A 25 15.25 -0.94 8.60
N THR A 26 15.46 -2.24 8.65
CA THR A 26 16.21 -2.96 7.64
C THR A 26 15.24 -3.69 6.72
N PHE A 27 15.42 -3.49 5.41
CA PHE A 27 14.73 -4.29 4.41
C PHE A 27 15.12 -5.76 4.57
N ALA A 28 14.13 -6.63 4.80
CA ALA A 28 14.36 -8.05 5.07
C ALA A 28 14.83 -8.86 3.84
N GLY A 29 14.93 -8.20 2.67
CA GLY A 29 15.23 -8.87 1.42
C GLY A 29 13.99 -9.53 0.79
N ILE A 30 14.17 -10.15 -0.34
CA ILE A 30 13.13 -10.89 -1.07
C ILE A 30 13.62 -12.31 -1.28
N THR A 31 12.80 -13.29 -0.89
CA THR A 31 13.08 -14.71 -1.13
C THR A 31 12.10 -15.24 -2.18
N ALA A 32 12.62 -15.95 -3.16
CA ALA A 32 11.82 -16.60 -4.20
C ALA A 32 11.29 -17.97 -3.79
N GLU A 33 11.72 -18.48 -2.64
CA GLU A 33 11.51 -19.88 -2.24
C GLU A 33 10.03 -20.27 -2.20
N GLN A 34 9.20 -19.43 -1.59
CA GLN A 34 7.78 -19.73 -1.45
C GLN A 34 7.08 -19.77 -2.81
N ASN A 35 7.35 -18.81 -3.69
CA ASN A 35 6.76 -18.79 -5.03
C ASN A 35 7.20 -20.01 -5.86
N ALA A 36 8.48 -20.32 -5.87
CA ALA A 36 9.00 -21.48 -6.60
C ALA A 36 8.43 -22.79 -6.08
N LYS A 37 8.36 -22.96 -4.74
CA LYS A 37 7.87 -24.17 -4.09
C LYS A 37 6.39 -24.44 -4.37
N ASN A 38 5.57 -23.42 -4.50
CA ASN A 38 4.14 -23.54 -4.68
C ASN A 38 3.70 -23.27 -6.13
N THR A 39 4.61 -23.24 -7.08
CA THR A 39 4.27 -23.09 -8.50
C THR A 39 3.55 -24.36 -8.99
N PRO A 40 2.33 -24.26 -9.56
CA PRO A 40 1.64 -25.41 -10.13
C PRO A 40 2.46 -26.10 -11.22
N GLU A 41 2.33 -27.41 -11.32
CA GLU A 41 3.05 -28.18 -12.33
C GLU A 41 2.76 -27.68 -13.75
N GLY A 42 3.81 -27.51 -14.53
CA GLY A 42 3.70 -26.99 -15.90
C GLY A 42 3.58 -25.47 -16.03
N TRP A 43 3.57 -24.73 -14.90
CA TRP A 43 3.57 -23.27 -14.92
C TRP A 43 4.98 -22.70 -14.73
N THR A 44 5.21 -21.51 -15.27
CA THR A 44 6.41 -20.75 -14.97
C THR A 44 6.25 -20.07 -13.62
N ALA A 45 7.27 -20.14 -12.78
CA ALA A 45 7.28 -19.44 -11.49
C ALA A 45 7.13 -17.91 -11.68
N VAL A 46 6.36 -17.30 -10.79
CA VAL A 46 6.20 -15.84 -10.75
C VAL A 46 7.55 -15.20 -10.38
N GLU A 47 8.00 -14.27 -11.22
CA GLU A 47 9.23 -13.52 -10.95
C GLU A 47 9.01 -12.50 -9.83
N LEU A 48 9.98 -12.41 -8.93
CA LEU A 48 9.98 -11.42 -7.85
C LEU A 48 10.79 -10.17 -8.22
N PRO A 49 10.52 -9.02 -7.57
CA PRO A 49 11.27 -7.81 -7.78
C PRO A 49 12.78 -7.99 -7.61
N GLN A 50 13.55 -7.38 -8.52
CA GLN A 50 15.00 -7.34 -8.49
C GLN A 50 15.46 -5.96 -8.00
N LEU A 51 15.88 -5.90 -6.76
CA LEU A 51 16.26 -4.66 -6.08
C LEU A 51 17.76 -4.64 -5.80
N PRO A 52 18.36 -3.44 -5.75
CA PRO A 52 19.72 -3.29 -5.23
C PRO A 52 19.74 -3.61 -3.74
N ALA A 53 20.93 -3.81 -3.19
CA ALA A 53 21.09 -3.82 -1.73
C ALA A 53 20.59 -2.50 -1.14
N ILE A 54 19.71 -2.58 -0.16
CA ILE A 54 19.19 -1.40 0.54
C ILE A 54 20.15 -1.05 1.67
N THR A 55 20.63 0.18 1.64
CA THR A 55 21.58 0.75 2.60
C THR A 55 21.11 2.13 3.03
N SER A 56 21.76 2.75 3.99
CA SER A 56 21.46 4.14 4.38
C SER A 56 21.65 5.13 3.21
N ALA A 57 22.50 4.81 2.24
CA ALA A 57 22.77 5.70 1.11
C ALA A 57 21.62 5.76 0.08
N ASN A 58 20.77 4.72 0.02
CA ASN A 58 19.60 4.69 -0.88
C ASN A 58 18.28 4.54 -0.12
N THR A 59 18.25 5.05 1.11
CA THR A 59 17.06 5.07 1.98
C THR A 59 16.61 6.50 2.22
N PHE A 60 15.32 6.77 1.97
CA PHE A 60 14.73 8.10 1.95
C PHE A 60 13.57 8.17 2.95
N ASN A 61 13.78 8.85 4.08
CA ASN A 61 12.72 9.03 5.08
C ASN A 61 11.88 10.25 4.71
N ILE A 62 10.55 10.10 4.65
CA ILE A 62 9.63 11.18 4.26
C ILE A 62 9.76 12.44 5.11
N THR A 63 10.17 12.32 6.37
CA THR A 63 10.38 13.47 7.27
C THR A 63 11.50 14.38 6.78
N ASN A 64 12.48 13.85 6.06
CA ASN A 64 13.56 14.65 5.46
C ASN A 64 13.07 15.47 4.25
N TYR A 65 11.85 15.21 3.78
CA TYR A 65 11.19 15.91 2.68
C TYR A 65 10.06 16.80 3.15
N GLY A 66 9.94 17.03 4.44
CA GLY A 66 8.97 17.92 5.04
C GLY A 66 7.66 17.26 5.48
N ALA A 67 7.57 15.93 5.46
CA ALA A 67 6.39 15.25 6.01
C ALA A 67 6.29 15.45 7.53
N SER A 68 5.06 15.66 8.01
CA SER A 68 4.74 15.84 9.42
C SER A 68 3.42 15.14 9.77
N THR A 69 3.36 14.50 10.93
CA THR A 69 2.13 13.91 11.45
C THR A 69 1.06 14.93 11.81
N SER A 70 1.42 16.21 11.96
CA SER A 70 0.50 17.32 12.16
C SER A 70 0.03 17.99 10.86
N ALA A 71 0.61 17.62 9.72
CA ALA A 71 0.20 18.17 8.44
C ALA A 71 -1.13 17.57 7.98
N ALA A 72 -2.02 18.41 7.45
CA ALA A 72 -3.28 17.98 6.87
C ALA A 72 -3.08 17.17 5.58
N ASP A 73 -1.94 17.34 4.91
CA ASP A 73 -1.56 16.61 3.70
C ASP A 73 -0.04 16.49 3.57
N ASN A 74 0.44 15.28 3.36
CA ASN A 74 1.85 14.96 3.13
C ASN A 74 2.13 14.47 1.71
N THR A 75 1.16 14.53 0.80
CA THR A 75 1.29 13.97 -0.55
C THR A 75 2.56 14.45 -1.24
N LYS A 76 2.78 15.75 -1.24
CA LYS A 76 3.96 16.35 -1.88
C LYS A 76 5.28 15.91 -1.25
N ALA A 77 5.33 15.83 0.07
CA ALA A 77 6.53 15.41 0.79
C ALA A 77 6.85 13.93 0.53
N ILE A 78 5.82 13.06 0.56
CA ILE A 78 5.97 11.63 0.25
C ILE A 78 6.39 11.45 -1.21
N GLN A 79 5.76 12.17 -2.15
CA GLN A 79 6.12 12.09 -3.56
C GLN A 79 7.56 12.56 -3.80
N SER A 80 8.00 13.62 -3.11
CA SER A 80 9.38 14.09 -3.21
C SER A 80 10.40 13.05 -2.74
N ALA A 81 10.08 12.29 -1.69
CA ALA A 81 10.91 11.16 -1.26
C ALA A 81 10.94 10.03 -2.31
N LEU A 82 9.79 9.70 -2.91
CA LEU A 82 9.68 8.72 -3.99
C LEU A 82 10.48 9.16 -5.23
N ASP A 83 10.42 10.44 -5.56
CA ASP A 83 11.15 11.01 -6.70
C ASP A 83 12.67 11.04 -6.48
N ALA A 84 13.11 11.13 -5.23
CA ALA A 84 14.53 11.10 -4.87
C ALA A 84 15.17 9.72 -5.02
N VAL A 85 14.41 8.63 -5.09
CA VAL A 85 14.96 7.29 -5.33
C VAL A 85 15.70 7.29 -6.68
N PRO A 86 16.98 6.92 -6.74
CA PRO A 86 17.73 6.89 -8.00
C PRO A 86 17.24 5.77 -8.92
N THR A 87 17.59 5.83 -10.19
CA THR A 87 17.26 4.79 -11.19
C THR A 87 17.88 3.42 -10.86
N THR A 88 18.93 3.40 -10.06
CA THR A 88 19.52 2.17 -9.52
C THR A 88 18.66 1.50 -8.46
N GLY A 89 17.73 2.24 -7.84
CA GLY A 89 16.76 1.77 -6.87
C GLY A 89 17.06 2.18 -5.43
N GLY A 90 16.04 2.06 -4.57
CA GLY A 90 16.14 2.43 -3.15
C GLY A 90 14.84 2.23 -2.39
N MET A 91 14.82 2.65 -1.14
CA MET A 91 13.70 2.50 -0.22
C MET A 91 13.22 3.84 0.32
N VAL A 92 11.92 4.09 0.25
CA VAL A 92 11.25 5.19 0.94
C VAL A 92 10.66 4.66 2.24
N ILE A 93 10.95 5.33 3.35
CA ILE A 93 10.46 4.96 4.70
C ILE A 93 9.33 5.89 5.11
N ILE A 94 8.22 5.29 5.50
CA ILE A 94 7.11 5.91 6.22
C ILE A 94 7.27 5.55 7.71
N PRO A 95 7.73 6.46 8.58
CA PRO A 95 7.94 6.16 10.01
C PRO A 95 6.62 5.93 10.75
N ALA A 96 6.71 5.42 11.99
CA ALA A 96 5.56 5.33 12.88
C ALA A 96 4.84 6.67 13.01
N GLY A 97 3.51 6.64 13.04
CA GLY A 97 2.64 7.82 13.09
C GLY A 97 1.58 7.80 11.99
N THR A 98 0.67 8.77 12.02
CA THR A 98 -0.36 8.91 11.00
C THR A 98 0.03 10.01 10.01
N TRP A 99 0.07 9.65 8.74
CA TRP A 99 0.49 10.49 7.63
C TRP A 99 -0.65 10.66 6.66
N MET A 100 -1.30 11.83 6.72
CA MET A 100 -2.42 12.17 5.83
C MET A 100 -1.90 12.40 4.41
N PHE A 101 -2.61 11.91 3.39
CA PHE A 101 -2.28 12.15 1.99
C PHE A 101 -3.53 12.24 1.13
N GLY A 102 -3.42 12.86 -0.04
CA GLY A 102 -4.49 12.84 -1.03
C GLY A 102 -5.25 14.17 -1.19
N SER A 103 -4.73 15.29 -0.72
CA SER A 103 -5.40 16.60 -0.79
C SER A 103 -4.71 17.61 -1.72
N THR A 104 -4.08 17.16 -2.81
CA THR A 104 -3.38 18.08 -3.71
C THR A 104 -4.24 18.56 -4.87
N ASP A 105 -4.00 19.79 -5.33
CA ASP A 105 -4.66 20.38 -6.51
C ASP A 105 -4.33 19.63 -7.81
N GLN A 106 -3.32 18.80 -7.80
CA GLN A 106 -2.82 18.06 -8.98
C GLN A 106 -3.54 16.73 -9.20
N MET A 107 -4.48 16.36 -8.35
CA MET A 107 -5.19 15.09 -8.43
C MET A 107 -6.20 15.12 -9.57
N THR A 108 -5.89 14.40 -10.62
CA THR A 108 -6.81 14.13 -11.72
C THR A 108 -7.31 12.68 -11.64
N SER A 109 -8.46 12.40 -12.23
CA SER A 109 -9.03 11.03 -12.27
C SER A 109 -8.16 10.00 -13.01
N THR A 110 -7.06 10.43 -13.57
CA THR A 110 -6.20 9.61 -14.43
C THR A 110 -4.79 9.43 -13.90
N THR A 111 -4.45 10.07 -12.78
CA THR A 111 -3.10 10.02 -12.20
C THR A 111 -3.12 9.42 -10.81
N GLU A 112 -2.08 8.66 -10.50
CA GLU A 112 -1.78 8.21 -9.16
C GLU A 112 -1.50 9.39 -8.22
N VAL A 113 -1.96 9.30 -6.98
CA VAL A 113 -1.66 10.29 -5.94
C VAL A 113 -0.22 10.17 -5.48
N LEU A 114 0.23 8.92 -5.30
CA LEU A 114 1.63 8.58 -5.03
C LEU A 114 2.13 7.69 -6.16
N SER A 115 2.93 8.28 -7.04
CA SER A 115 3.51 7.59 -8.19
C SER A 115 4.80 6.90 -7.78
N ILE A 116 4.83 5.58 -7.94
CA ILE A 116 6.01 4.77 -7.64
C ILE A 116 6.71 4.39 -8.95
N LYS A 117 8.01 4.60 -9.00
CA LYS A 117 8.84 4.21 -10.15
C LYS A 117 9.56 2.89 -9.90
N SER A 118 10.16 2.36 -10.96
CA SER A 118 10.88 1.08 -10.92
C SER A 118 11.95 1.03 -9.83
N LYS A 119 12.18 -0.18 -9.30
CA LYS A 119 13.19 -0.48 -8.28
C LYS A 119 13.01 0.29 -6.96
N THR A 120 11.75 0.54 -6.60
CA THR A 120 11.41 1.27 -5.38
C THR A 120 10.73 0.37 -4.37
N VAL A 121 11.19 0.44 -3.12
CA VAL A 121 10.50 -0.09 -1.95
C VAL A 121 9.80 1.07 -1.24
N LEU A 122 8.48 0.99 -1.08
CA LEU A 122 7.73 1.81 -0.14
C LEU A 122 7.53 1.01 1.13
N HIS A 123 8.21 1.39 2.20
CA HIS A 123 8.25 0.67 3.46
C HIS A 123 7.53 1.43 4.56
N LEU A 124 6.48 0.82 5.11
CA LEU A 124 5.74 1.33 6.25
C LEU A 124 6.28 0.69 7.54
N CYS A 125 6.92 1.47 8.37
CA CYS A 125 7.40 0.99 9.67
C CYS A 125 6.24 0.52 10.57
N LYS A 126 6.54 -0.31 11.54
CA LYS A 126 5.60 -0.69 12.59
C LYS A 126 4.96 0.55 13.22
N GLY A 127 3.63 0.60 13.25
CA GLY A 127 2.88 1.75 13.76
C GLY A 127 2.75 2.91 12.78
N ALA A 128 3.13 2.75 11.52
CA ALA A 128 2.88 3.72 10.47
C ALA A 128 1.46 3.56 9.92
N THR A 129 0.74 4.64 9.79
CA THR A 129 -0.54 4.69 9.07
C THR A 129 -0.45 5.73 7.96
N LEU A 130 -0.49 5.27 6.72
CA LEU A 130 -0.67 6.12 5.55
C LEU A 130 -2.18 6.28 5.32
N LYS A 131 -2.71 7.47 5.60
CA LYS A 131 -4.15 7.70 5.70
C LYS A 131 -4.65 8.67 4.64
N LEU A 132 -5.57 8.19 3.80
CA LEU A 132 -6.21 9.01 2.78
C LEU A 132 -7.03 10.13 3.45
N VAL A 133 -7.07 11.30 2.84
CA VAL A 133 -7.98 12.39 3.26
C VAL A 133 -9.44 11.96 3.09
N GLU A 134 -10.32 12.51 3.90
CA GLU A 134 -11.74 12.21 3.84
C GLU A 134 -12.37 12.71 2.52
N TYR A 135 -13.43 12.03 2.07
CA TYR A 135 -14.23 12.48 0.93
C TYR A 135 -14.68 13.94 1.09
N GLY A 136 -14.54 14.72 0.06
CA GLY A 136 -14.86 16.15 0.07
C GLY A 136 -13.68 17.06 0.41
N THR A 137 -12.56 16.51 0.89
CA THR A 137 -11.33 17.25 1.16
C THR A 137 -10.48 17.43 -0.10
N ALA A 138 -10.45 16.40 -0.94
CA ALA A 138 -9.74 16.46 -2.22
C ALA A 138 -10.53 17.29 -3.23
N PRO A 139 -9.88 18.14 -4.04
CA PRO A 139 -10.55 19.09 -4.94
C PRO A 139 -11.55 18.47 -5.91
N ASN A 140 -11.33 17.22 -6.29
CA ASN A 140 -12.12 16.56 -7.32
C ASN A 140 -12.78 15.24 -6.89
N ASN A 141 -12.62 14.79 -5.65
CA ASN A 141 -13.13 13.50 -5.16
C ASN A 141 -12.91 12.34 -6.15
N LYS A 142 -11.75 12.33 -6.80
CA LYS A 142 -11.43 11.40 -7.88
C LYS A 142 -10.52 10.29 -7.39
N THR A 143 -10.22 9.37 -8.29
CA THR A 143 -9.38 8.21 -8.05
C THR A 143 -8.08 8.57 -7.35
N LEU A 144 -7.90 8.09 -6.15
CA LEU A 144 -6.76 8.32 -5.30
C LEU A 144 -6.05 7.00 -5.05
N PHE A 145 -4.91 6.77 -5.66
CA PHE A 145 -4.20 5.52 -5.47
C PHE A 145 -2.68 5.66 -5.37
N ILE A 146 -2.10 4.65 -4.82
CA ILE A 146 -0.67 4.44 -4.66
C ILE A 146 -0.24 3.41 -5.71
N GLY A 147 0.79 3.70 -6.49
CA GLY A 147 1.29 2.72 -7.44
C GLY A 147 1.82 3.30 -8.74
N CYS A 148 1.52 2.63 -9.84
CA CYS A 148 1.88 3.10 -11.18
C CYS A 148 0.74 2.88 -12.17
N LYS A 149 0.47 3.88 -12.98
CA LYS A 149 -0.52 3.84 -14.05
C LYS A 149 0.11 4.18 -15.40
N ASN A 150 -0.22 3.39 -16.42
CA ASN A 150 0.22 3.64 -17.80
C ASN A 150 1.74 3.78 -18.02
N LYS A 151 2.56 3.27 -17.08
CA LYS A 151 4.02 3.33 -17.14
C LYS A 151 4.58 1.93 -17.00
N ASN A 152 5.54 1.56 -17.82
CA ASN A 152 6.26 0.30 -17.70
C ASN A 152 7.23 0.35 -16.50
N GLN A 153 6.66 0.29 -15.28
CA GLN A 153 7.44 0.22 -14.06
C GLN A 153 7.60 -1.24 -13.63
N SER A 154 8.72 -1.57 -13.04
CA SER A 154 9.03 -2.92 -12.58
C SER A 154 9.83 -2.89 -11.29
N ASP A 155 9.85 -4.03 -10.61
CA ASP A 155 10.64 -4.18 -9.39
C ASP A 155 10.16 -3.24 -8.27
N ILE A 156 8.84 -3.20 -8.04
CA ILE A 156 8.22 -2.36 -7.01
C ILE A 156 7.79 -3.23 -5.83
N VAL A 157 8.12 -2.77 -4.64
CA VAL A 157 7.67 -3.37 -3.39
C VAL A 157 6.90 -2.35 -2.57
N ILE A 158 5.73 -2.73 -2.08
CA ILE A 158 5.01 -2.03 -1.00
C ILE A 158 4.95 -2.98 0.17
N GLU A 159 5.58 -2.62 1.28
CA GLU A 159 5.65 -3.51 2.42
C GLU A 159 5.49 -2.80 3.75
N GLY A 160 5.20 -3.57 4.78
CA GLY A 160 5.14 -3.10 6.15
C GLY A 160 5.90 -4.02 7.10
N GLU A 161 5.63 -3.86 8.38
CA GLU A 161 6.15 -4.68 9.47
C GLU A 161 5.00 -5.39 10.23
N GLY A 162 3.92 -5.77 9.51
CA GLY A 162 2.75 -6.48 10.02
C GLY A 162 1.51 -5.59 10.19
N GLU A 163 0.55 -6.07 10.97
CA GLU A 163 -0.81 -5.52 11.14
C GLU A 163 -0.89 -4.04 11.56
N THR A 164 0.18 -3.49 12.10
CA THR A 164 0.23 -2.09 12.52
C THR A 164 0.87 -1.17 11.47
N SER A 165 1.28 -1.71 10.33
CA SER A 165 1.67 -0.96 9.14
C SER A 165 0.45 -0.85 8.24
N ILE A 166 -0.21 0.31 8.23
CA ILE A 166 -1.57 0.45 7.74
C ILE A 166 -1.64 1.43 6.56
N ILE A 167 -2.39 1.04 5.53
CA ILE A 167 -2.92 1.95 4.50
C ILE A 167 -4.43 2.04 4.75
N ASP A 168 -4.91 3.22 5.14
CA ASP A 168 -6.31 3.48 5.51
C ASP A 168 -6.95 4.46 4.51
N GLY A 169 -7.96 4.00 3.82
CA GLY A 169 -8.67 4.78 2.80
C GLY A 169 -9.76 5.70 3.32
N GLN A 170 -10.07 5.71 4.62
CA GLN A 170 -11.17 6.49 5.19
C GLN A 170 -12.51 6.39 4.42
N GLY A 171 -12.86 5.17 3.98
CA GLY A 171 -13.93 4.90 3.03
C GLY A 171 -15.35 5.28 3.45
N ALA A 172 -15.64 5.40 4.76
CA ALA A 172 -17.00 5.58 5.27
C ALA A 172 -17.77 6.72 4.58
N ARG A 173 -17.13 7.87 4.42
CA ARG A 173 -17.77 9.03 3.77
C ARG A 173 -17.86 8.85 2.25
N TRP A 174 -16.92 8.10 1.66
CA TRP A 174 -16.94 7.73 0.25
C TRP A 174 -18.11 6.80 -0.07
N TRP A 175 -18.34 5.77 0.76
CA TRP A 175 -19.45 4.83 0.57
C TRP A 175 -20.79 5.55 0.69
N LYS A 176 -20.94 6.43 1.68
CA LYS A 176 -22.13 7.26 1.82
C LYS A 176 -22.36 8.19 0.61
N ALA A 177 -21.31 8.79 0.07
CA ALA A 177 -21.40 9.63 -1.12
C ALA A 177 -21.88 8.82 -2.34
N ARG A 178 -21.37 7.59 -2.50
CA ARG A 178 -21.85 6.68 -3.54
C ARG A 178 -23.33 6.35 -3.36
N ASP A 179 -23.76 6.00 -2.16
CA ASP A 179 -25.17 5.68 -1.88
C ASP A 179 -26.09 6.88 -2.17
N ASN A 180 -25.60 8.08 -1.95
CA ASN A 180 -26.25 9.33 -2.32
C ASN A 180 -26.18 9.67 -3.81
N LYS A 181 -25.55 8.80 -4.62
CA LYS A 181 -25.33 9.02 -6.07
C LYS A 181 -24.54 10.27 -6.41
N GLU A 182 -23.65 10.67 -5.52
CA GLU A 182 -22.68 11.73 -5.80
C GLU A 182 -21.67 11.21 -6.86
N THR A 183 -21.29 12.07 -7.79
CA THR A 183 -20.38 11.67 -8.87
C THR A 183 -18.95 11.52 -8.35
N PHE A 184 -18.45 10.32 -8.29
CA PHE A 184 -17.05 10.03 -7.99
C PHE A 184 -16.63 8.67 -8.58
N ASN A 185 -15.33 8.49 -8.73
CA ASN A 185 -14.74 7.22 -9.09
C ASN A 185 -13.55 6.97 -8.18
N PRO A 186 -13.72 6.21 -7.10
CA PRO A 186 -12.65 6.01 -6.11
C PRO A 186 -11.47 5.23 -6.67
N GLY A 187 -11.69 4.34 -7.65
CA GLY A 187 -10.65 3.45 -8.15
C GLY A 187 -10.11 2.51 -7.07
N ALA A 188 -8.95 1.92 -7.33
CA ALA A 188 -8.28 1.07 -6.35
C ALA A 188 -7.30 1.88 -5.47
N MET A 189 -7.14 1.47 -4.20
CA MET A 189 -6.19 2.11 -3.28
C MET A 189 -4.74 1.85 -3.68
N ILE A 190 -4.42 0.62 -4.07
CA ILE A 190 -3.12 0.26 -4.63
C ILE A 190 -3.37 -0.23 -6.05
N ARG A 191 -2.62 0.29 -7.02
CA ARG A 191 -2.83 -0.05 -8.42
C ARG A 191 -1.54 -0.15 -9.21
N PHE A 192 -1.34 -1.28 -9.84
CA PHE A 192 -0.26 -1.49 -10.79
C PHE A 192 -0.84 -1.77 -12.18
N GLU A 193 -0.55 -0.87 -13.12
CA GLU A 193 -0.87 -1.02 -14.54
C GLU A 193 0.41 -1.00 -15.35
N LYS A 194 0.56 -1.94 -16.25
CA LYS A 194 1.75 -2.12 -17.10
C LYS A 194 3.04 -2.34 -16.29
N GLY A 195 3.88 -3.16 -16.78
CA GLY A 195 5.14 -3.50 -16.11
C GLY A 195 5.08 -4.85 -15.41
N SER A 196 6.08 -5.14 -14.59
CA SER A 196 6.22 -6.48 -14.01
C SER A 196 6.98 -6.50 -12.69
N ARG A 197 6.88 -7.63 -11.99
CA ARG A 197 7.56 -7.89 -10.72
C ARG A 197 7.15 -6.89 -9.63
N PHE A 198 5.91 -7.07 -9.15
CA PHE A 198 5.34 -6.35 -8.02
C PHE A 198 5.26 -7.23 -6.80
N LEU A 199 5.53 -6.68 -5.63
CA LEU A 199 5.39 -7.39 -4.36
C LEU A 199 4.70 -6.49 -3.34
N ILE A 200 3.60 -7.01 -2.75
CA ILE A 200 2.90 -6.36 -1.63
C ILE A 200 2.89 -7.34 -0.46
N ARG A 201 3.38 -6.91 0.71
CA ARG A 201 3.49 -7.83 1.86
C ARG A 201 3.51 -7.14 3.22
N TYR A 202 3.19 -7.93 4.27
CA TYR A 202 3.36 -7.58 5.67
C TYR A 202 2.68 -6.28 6.10
N LEU A 203 1.52 -5.97 5.57
CA LEU A 203 0.79 -4.75 5.90
C LEU A 203 -0.71 -4.99 5.94
N LYS A 204 -1.43 -4.01 6.46
CA LYS A 204 -2.89 -3.96 6.45
C LYS A 204 -3.38 -2.87 5.50
N VAL A 205 -4.33 -3.20 4.64
CA VAL A 205 -5.11 -2.26 3.84
C VAL A 205 -6.53 -2.25 4.36
N GLN A 206 -7.06 -1.09 4.69
CA GLN A 206 -8.40 -1.03 5.28
C GLN A 206 -9.21 0.18 4.84
N ASN A 207 -10.54 0.05 4.97
CA ASN A 207 -11.50 1.15 4.76
C ASN A 207 -11.29 1.86 3.41
N THR A 208 -11.04 1.12 2.36
CA THR A 208 -10.78 1.73 1.05
C THR A 208 -12.06 2.29 0.42
N PRO A 209 -12.01 3.40 -0.30
CA PRO A 209 -13.17 3.95 -0.98
C PRO A 209 -13.81 3.02 -2.00
N GLY A 210 -13.02 2.20 -2.66
CA GLY A 210 -13.39 1.20 -3.64
C GLY A 210 -12.46 -0.01 -3.54
N VAL A 211 -12.05 -0.60 -4.66
CA VAL A 211 -11.15 -1.75 -4.70
C VAL A 211 -9.88 -1.53 -3.88
N ASN A 212 -9.42 -2.53 -3.13
CA ASN A 212 -8.23 -2.40 -2.30
C ASN A 212 -6.94 -2.47 -3.14
N ILE A 213 -6.76 -3.55 -3.90
CA ILE A 213 -5.57 -3.77 -4.72
C ILE A 213 -6.02 -4.17 -6.12
N THR A 214 -5.52 -3.47 -7.13
CA THR A 214 -5.71 -3.84 -8.52
C THR A 214 -4.37 -4.14 -9.16
N LEU A 215 -4.23 -5.36 -9.66
CA LEU A 215 -3.12 -5.82 -10.50
C LEU A 215 -3.62 -5.83 -11.94
N SER A 216 -3.70 -4.64 -12.51
CA SER A 216 -4.45 -4.40 -13.72
C SER A 216 -3.60 -4.49 -14.96
N ASN A 217 -4.24 -4.97 -15.95
CA ASN A 217 -3.70 -4.90 -17.28
C ASN A 217 -4.73 -4.51 -18.32
N SER A 218 -4.78 -3.31 -18.71
CA SER A 218 -5.15 -3.07 -20.11
C SER A 218 -3.97 -3.30 -21.07
N ASN A 219 -2.76 -3.66 -20.60
CA ASN A 219 -1.56 -3.78 -21.45
C ASN A 219 -0.36 -4.54 -20.81
N GLY A 220 -0.59 -5.57 -20.02
CA GLY A 220 0.49 -6.49 -19.66
C GLY A 220 1.14 -6.36 -18.30
N ALA A 221 0.42 -5.99 -17.22
CA ALA A 221 0.95 -6.19 -15.88
C ALA A 221 1.19 -7.69 -15.64
N SER A 222 2.36 -8.03 -15.15
CA SER A 222 2.76 -9.43 -14.95
C SER A 222 3.67 -9.62 -13.75
N ASN A 223 3.75 -10.87 -13.28
CA ASN A 223 4.61 -11.24 -12.16
C ASN A 223 4.30 -10.43 -10.89
N GLY A 224 3.07 -10.52 -10.41
CA GLY A 224 2.63 -9.90 -9.16
C GLY A 224 2.59 -10.91 -8.03
N THR A 225 3.05 -10.50 -6.85
CA THR A 225 2.93 -11.31 -5.62
C THR A 225 2.32 -10.46 -4.51
N VAL A 226 1.30 -11.02 -3.85
CA VAL A 226 0.68 -10.44 -2.65
C VAL A 226 0.69 -11.52 -1.57
N HIS A 227 1.34 -11.26 -0.44
CA HIS A 227 1.34 -12.23 0.64
C HIS A 227 1.44 -11.61 2.03
N ASP A 228 0.94 -12.34 3.02
CA ASP A 228 0.92 -11.88 4.41
C ASP A 228 0.32 -10.45 4.54
N VAL A 229 -0.82 -10.26 3.85
CA VAL A 229 -1.56 -8.99 3.83
C VAL A 229 -2.94 -9.19 4.46
N THR A 230 -3.31 -8.29 5.34
CA THR A 230 -4.69 -8.18 5.83
C THR A 230 -5.43 -7.11 5.06
N ILE A 231 -6.57 -7.46 4.47
CA ILE A 231 -7.49 -6.52 3.84
C ILE A 231 -8.79 -6.51 4.65
N TYR A 232 -9.23 -5.31 5.06
CA TYR A 232 -10.45 -5.18 5.83
C TYR A 232 -11.32 -4.00 5.40
N ASN A 233 -12.51 -4.31 4.94
CA ASN A 233 -13.60 -3.35 4.78
C ASN A 233 -14.85 -3.90 5.45
N PRO A 234 -15.74 -3.06 6.00
CA PRO A 234 -17.00 -3.54 6.59
C PRO A 234 -17.84 -4.29 5.55
N SER A 235 -18.56 -5.32 5.99
CA SER A 235 -19.48 -6.05 5.10
C SER A 235 -20.54 -5.12 4.49
N SER A 236 -20.81 -5.30 3.20
CA SER A 236 -21.91 -4.63 2.51
C SER A 236 -23.28 -5.24 2.79
N GLU A 237 -23.34 -6.43 3.36
CA GLU A 237 -24.59 -7.14 3.66
C GLU A 237 -25.34 -6.55 4.86
N THR A 238 -24.62 -5.93 5.77
CA THR A 238 -25.22 -5.23 6.91
C THR A 238 -25.65 -3.82 6.48
N LYS A 239 -26.68 -3.69 5.72
CA LYS A 239 -27.18 -2.45 5.09
C LYS A 239 -27.49 -1.28 6.02
N THR A 240 -27.20 -1.38 7.29
CA THR A 240 -27.62 -0.40 8.28
C THR A 240 -26.66 0.78 8.43
N GLU A 241 -25.36 0.58 8.26
CA GLU A 241 -24.38 1.66 8.40
C GLU A 241 -23.17 1.44 7.46
N GLN A 242 -23.05 2.29 6.46
CA GLN A 242 -21.85 2.43 5.61
C GLN A 242 -21.45 1.16 4.83
N PRO A 243 -22.32 0.65 3.96
CA PRO A 243 -22.00 -0.51 3.16
C PRO A 243 -20.82 -0.23 2.23
N SER A 244 -19.77 -1.00 2.37
CA SER A 244 -18.57 -0.88 1.57
C SER A 244 -18.68 -1.59 0.21
N HIS A 245 -19.76 -1.40 -0.53
CA HIS A 245 -19.93 -2.00 -1.85
C HIS A 245 -18.74 -1.71 -2.78
N ASN A 246 -18.42 -2.64 -3.66
CA ASN A 246 -17.30 -2.55 -4.61
C ASN A 246 -15.95 -2.26 -3.94
N THR A 247 -15.75 -2.85 -2.77
CA THR A 247 -14.45 -2.84 -2.11
C THR A 247 -13.75 -4.17 -2.26
N ASP A 248 -13.68 -4.66 -3.49
CA ASP A 248 -12.99 -5.90 -3.79
C ASP A 248 -11.61 -5.93 -3.15
N GLY A 249 -11.20 -7.10 -2.68
CA GLY A 249 -9.91 -7.24 -2.02
C GLY A 249 -8.77 -7.12 -3.04
N ILE A 250 -8.65 -8.09 -3.93
CA ILE A 250 -7.63 -8.11 -4.97
C ILE A 250 -8.29 -8.39 -6.30
N SER A 251 -8.29 -7.40 -7.19
CA SER A 251 -8.81 -7.51 -8.55
C SER A 251 -7.65 -7.70 -9.54
N ILE A 252 -7.71 -8.77 -10.34
CA ILE A 252 -6.61 -9.24 -11.18
C ILE A 252 -7.03 -9.22 -12.64
N TRP A 253 -6.27 -8.48 -13.43
CA TRP A 253 -6.44 -8.33 -14.88
C TRP A 253 -5.15 -8.65 -15.63
N GLY A 254 -4.19 -9.29 -14.99
CA GLY A 254 -2.84 -9.50 -15.51
C GLY A 254 -2.42 -10.98 -15.46
N HIS A 255 -1.13 -11.22 -15.67
CA HIS A 255 -0.58 -12.56 -15.84
C HIS A 255 0.44 -12.91 -14.78
N HIS A 256 0.50 -14.21 -14.39
CA HIS A 256 1.48 -14.73 -13.44
C HIS A 256 1.42 -14.02 -12.10
N MET A 257 0.34 -14.28 -11.36
CA MET A 257 0.11 -13.68 -10.05
C MET A 257 0.05 -14.75 -8.97
N ASN A 258 0.72 -14.50 -7.86
CA ASN A 258 0.67 -15.32 -6.65
C ASN A 258 0.05 -14.54 -5.51
N ILE A 259 -0.97 -15.10 -4.87
CA ILE A 259 -1.63 -14.52 -3.70
C ILE A 259 -1.69 -15.59 -2.62
N TYR A 260 -1.07 -15.35 -1.47
CA TYR A 260 -1.06 -16.35 -0.41
C TYR A 260 -0.92 -15.76 1.00
N ASN A 261 -1.29 -16.55 2.00
CA ASN A 261 -1.24 -16.16 3.41
C ASN A 261 -1.98 -14.83 3.69
N CYS A 262 -3.04 -14.54 2.96
CA CYS A 262 -3.78 -13.29 3.13
C CYS A 262 -5.07 -13.51 3.93
N ASN A 263 -5.45 -12.51 4.73
CA ASN A 263 -6.72 -12.45 5.43
C ASN A 263 -7.56 -11.33 4.81
N ILE A 264 -8.65 -11.68 4.13
CA ILE A 264 -9.39 -10.74 3.28
C ILE A 264 -10.87 -10.73 3.67
N SER A 265 -11.34 -9.59 4.20
CA SER A 265 -12.75 -9.31 4.51
C SER A 265 -13.16 -8.02 3.81
N THR A 266 -14.16 -8.07 2.97
CA THR A 266 -14.54 -6.98 2.07
C THR A 266 -16.05 -6.81 1.98
N GLY A 267 -16.49 -5.81 1.28
CA GLY A 267 -17.88 -5.60 0.91
C GLY A 267 -18.22 -6.04 -0.52
N ASP A 268 -17.32 -6.78 -1.16
CA ASP A 268 -17.48 -7.36 -2.50
C ASP A 268 -16.55 -8.58 -2.64
N ASP A 269 -16.06 -8.92 -3.83
CA ASP A 269 -15.19 -10.08 -4.05
C ASP A 269 -13.91 -10.02 -3.21
N ASN A 270 -13.52 -11.11 -2.58
CA ASN A 270 -12.27 -11.14 -1.83
C ASN A 270 -11.07 -11.21 -2.78
N VAL A 271 -11.15 -12.07 -3.81
CA VAL A 271 -10.20 -12.10 -4.93
C VAL A 271 -11.01 -12.32 -6.20
N VAL A 272 -10.84 -11.46 -7.19
CA VAL A 272 -11.52 -11.59 -8.47
C VAL A 272 -10.54 -11.62 -9.63
N CYS A 273 -10.76 -12.56 -10.57
CA CYS A 273 -10.04 -12.63 -11.84
C CYS A 273 -10.94 -12.10 -12.95
N ASP A 274 -10.49 -11.05 -13.62
CA ASP A 274 -11.18 -10.38 -14.72
C ASP A 274 -10.45 -10.60 -16.06
N ASP A 275 -10.85 -9.88 -17.10
CA ASP A 275 -10.32 -10.01 -18.46
C ASP A 275 -8.81 -10.15 -18.53
N ASP A 276 -8.36 -11.11 -19.32
CA ASP A 276 -6.95 -11.46 -19.52
C ASP A 276 -6.20 -12.00 -18.28
N ALA A 277 -6.88 -12.28 -17.16
CA ALA A 277 -6.25 -12.93 -16.02
C ALA A 277 -5.75 -14.34 -16.40
N GLN A 278 -4.44 -14.58 -16.32
CA GLN A 278 -3.84 -15.86 -16.70
C GLN A 278 -2.72 -16.26 -15.76
N TYR A 279 -2.64 -17.56 -15.46
CA TYR A 279 -1.65 -18.13 -14.53
C TYR A 279 -1.74 -17.48 -13.14
N ILE A 280 -2.93 -17.53 -12.56
CA ILE A 280 -3.25 -16.97 -11.26
C ILE A 280 -3.33 -18.08 -10.24
N HIS A 281 -2.51 -18.01 -9.19
CA HIS A 281 -2.51 -18.97 -8.10
C HIS A 281 -2.80 -18.28 -6.77
N VAL A 282 -3.86 -18.72 -6.11
CA VAL A 282 -4.30 -18.23 -4.79
C VAL A 282 -4.32 -19.41 -3.84
N TRP A 283 -3.62 -19.31 -2.70
CA TRP A 283 -3.60 -20.40 -1.72
C TRP A 283 -3.39 -19.91 -0.30
N ASN A 284 -3.79 -20.71 0.66
CA ASN A 284 -3.64 -20.44 2.09
C ASN A 284 -4.13 -19.05 2.48
N CYS A 285 -5.32 -18.66 1.99
CA CYS A 285 -5.96 -17.39 2.30
C CYS A 285 -7.24 -17.63 3.09
N ASP A 286 -7.49 -16.76 4.07
CA ASP A 286 -8.73 -16.74 4.83
C ASP A 286 -9.66 -15.66 4.24
N PHE A 287 -10.80 -16.06 3.74
CA PHE A 287 -11.84 -15.15 3.26
C PHE A 287 -12.93 -15.00 4.32
N GLY A 288 -13.05 -13.78 4.87
CA GLY A 288 -14.10 -13.42 5.82
C GLY A 288 -15.39 -13.00 5.12
N THR A 289 -15.85 -11.77 5.36
CA THR A 289 -16.99 -11.21 4.61
C THR A 289 -16.58 -10.90 3.18
N GLY A 290 -17.53 -10.96 2.26
CA GLY A 290 -17.34 -10.74 0.83
C GLY A 290 -17.97 -11.85 0.00
N HIS A 291 -17.68 -11.88 -1.31
CA HIS A 291 -18.24 -12.89 -2.22
C HIS A 291 -17.28 -14.07 -2.46
N GLY A 292 -16.15 -14.12 -1.80
CA GLY A 292 -15.14 -15.17 -1.96
C GLY A 292 -14.20 -14.94 -3.14
N ALA A 293 -13.66 -16.06 -3.66
CA ALA A 293 -12.88 -16.05 -4.88
C ALA A 293 -13.79 -16.18 -6.08
N SER A 294 -13.64 -15.32 -7.07
CA SER A 294 -14.55 -15.27 -8.22
C SER A 294 -13.83 -15.11 -9.56
N ILE A 295 -14.51 -15.57 -10.60
CA ILE A 295 -14.25 -15.17 -11.98
C ILE A 295 -15.23 -14.04 -12.26
N GLY A 296 -14.69 -12.84 -12.47
CA GLY A 296 -15.47 -11.63 -12.43
C GLY A 296 -16.45 -11.41 -13.56
N SER A 297 -17.03 -10.21 -13.59
CA SER A 297 -18.02 -9.80 -14.58
C SER A 297 -17.44 -9.71 -16.00
N PHE A 298 -16.14 -9.51 -16.13
CA PHE A 298 -15.43 -9.44 -17.40
C PHE A 298 -14.63 -10.74 -17.58
N THR A 299 -15.00 -11.56 -18.56
CA THR A 299 -14.53 -12.95 -18.62
C THR A 299 -13.82 -13.31 -19.94
N ASN A 300 -13.28 -12.31 -20.65
CA ASN A 300 -12.55 -12.58 -21.88
C ASN A 300 -11.15 -13.12 -21.55
N ASN A 301 -10.81 -14.25 -22.18
CA ASN A 301 -9.45 -14.80 -22.17
C ASN A 301 -8.87 -15.14 -20.79
N ILE A 302 -9.71 -15.47 -19.81
CA ILE A 302 -9.27 -15.96 -18.50
C ILE A 302 -8.82 -17.41 -18.63
N LYS A 303 -7.62 -17.73 -18.14
CA LYS A 303 -7.02 -19.06 -18.26
C LYS A 303 -6.14 -19.38 -17.07
N HIS A 304 -6.06 -20.68 -16.73
CA HIS A 304 -5.12 -21.16 -15.73
C HIS A 304 -5.26 -20.40 -14.39
N VAL A 305 -6.47 -20.44 -13.83
CA VAL A 305 -6.77 -19.89 -12.51
C VAL A 305 -6.92 -21.04 -11.54
N TRP A 306 -6.22 -20.96 -10.41
CA TRP A 306 -6.27 -21.94 -9.33
C TRP A 306 -6.47 -21.22 -7.99
N PHE A 307 -7.60 -21.54 -7.34
CA PHE A 307 -7.94 -21.09 -5.98
C PHE A 307 -7.76 -22.22 -4.98
#